data_b2ab76efc930d13a91e1b5f74a6e6177
#
_entry.id   b2ab76efc930d13a91e1b5f74a6e6177
#
_cell.length_a   1.000
_cell.length_b   1.000
_cell.length_c   1.000
_cell.angle_alpha   90.00
_cell.angle_beta   90.00
_cell.angle_gamma   90.00
#
_symmetry.space_group_name_H-M   'P 1'
#
loop_
_entity.id
_entity.type
_entity.pdbx_description
1 polymer ?
#
loop_
_entity_poly.entity_id
_entity_poly.type
_entity_poly.pdbx_seq_one_letter_code
_entity_poly.pdbx_strand_id
1 'polypeptide(L)'
;TYLLAMTSAIWSADFEDAQDFPVAFFIRFFSNHGLLSVKDRPQWRVVEGGSREYLAPLTQRFSNTVRTRMRVDKILRPPGKPVLVQFTNGLQREFDEVVIATHSNDALSMLGDSTDSEKSVLGALPYRDNEVILHTDTRLLPKTQRAWSSWNYRLKPGSGRATVTYNMSIL
;
A
#
# COMPACT_ATOMS: atom_id res chain seq x y z
N THR A 1 2.75 19.91 15.25
CA THR A 1 3.92 19.19 14.67
C THR A 1 3.86 17.68 14.85
N TYR A 2 3.39 17.14 15.97
CA TYR A 2 3.23 15.69 16.15
C TYR A 2 2.27 15.08 15.12
N LEU A 3 1.12 15.69 14.91
CA LEU A 3 0.12 15.19 13.98
C LEU A 3 0.64 15.16 12.54
N LEU A 4 1.30 16.21 12.08
CA LEU A 4 1.90 16.24 10.73
C LEU A 4 3.00 15.18 10.59
N ALA A 5 3.83 14.99 11.64
CA ALA A 5 4.85 13.95 11.65
C ALA A 5 4.25 12.54 11.51
N MET A 6 3.17 12.27 12.25
CA MET A 6 2.44 11.00 12.15
C MET A 6 1.76 10.82 10.79
N THR A 7 1.16 11.88 10.25
CA THR A 7 0.56 11.87 8.91
C THR A 7 1.60 11.53 7.86
N SER A 8 2.72 12.24 7.85
CA SER A 8 3.82 11.97 6.92
C SER A 8 4.37 10.54 7.05
N ALA A 9 4.48 10.02 8.27
CA ALA A 9 4.95 8.65 8.51
C ALA A 9 3.97 7.59 8.01
N ILE A 10 2.67 7.78 8.23
CA ILE A 10 1.63 6.80 7.88
C ILE A 10 1.45 6.72 6.36
N TRP A 11 1.43 7.87 5.68
CA TRP A 11 1.18 7.93 4.24
C TRP A 11 2.42 8.15 3.39
N SER A 12 3.62 8.10 3.96
CA SER A 12 4.88 8.37 3.26
C SER A 12 4.86 9.69 2.47
N ALA A 13 4.14 10.69 3.01
CA ALA A 13 3.95 12.00 2.41
C ALA A 13 4.95 13.03 2.95
N ASP A 14 5.31 13.99 2.13
CA ASP A 14 6.07 15.15 2.59
C ASP A 14 5.21 16.04 3.51
N PHE A 15 5.81 16.95 4.29
CA PHE A 15 5.05 17.80 5.22
C PHE A 15 4.05 18.71 4.51
N GLU A 16 4.38 19.20 3.33
CA GLU A 16 3.51 20.02 2.51
C GLU A 16 2.28 19.23 2.08
N ASP A 17 2.49 18.03 1.50
CA ASP A 17 1.41 17.15 1.12
C ASP A 17 0.52 16.75 2.32
N ALA A 18 1.13 16.55 3.50
CA ALA A 18 0.40 16.20 4.71
C ALA A 18 -0.54 17.31 5.21
N GLN A 19 -0.25 18.57 4.86
CA GLN A 19 -1.12 19.71 5.20
C GLN A 19 -2.36 19.78 4.32
N ASP A 20 -2.29 19.25 3.09
CA ASP A 20 -3.39 19.24 2.13
C ASP A 20 -4.38 18.09 2.36
N PHE A 21 -4.10 17.20 3.32
CA PHE A 21 -5.02 16.11 3.65
C PHE A 21 -6.35 16.64 4.20
N PRO A 22 -7.49 16.14 3.68
CA PRO A 22 -8.80 16.53 4.22
C PRO A 22 -8.91 16.18 5.71
N VAL A 23 -9.17 17.19 6.54
CA VAL A 23 -9.24 17.03 8.02
C VAL A 23 -10.24 15.95 8.43
N ALA A 24 -11.38 15.85 7.76
CA ALA A 24 -12.39 14.84 8.05
C ALA A 24 -11.85 13.41 7.82
N PHE A 25 -11.08 13.19 6.76
CA PHE A 25 -10.43 11.90 6.49
C PHE A 25 -9.39 11.58 7.57
N PHE A 26 -8.56 12.55 7.91
CA PHE A 26 -7.55 12.44 8.97
C PHE A 26 -8.19 12.05 10.31
N ILE A 27 -9.20 12.78 10.77
CA ILE A 27 -9.87 12.50 12.05
C ILE A 27 -10.49 11.10 12.05
N ARG A 28 -11.16 10.71 10.97
CA ARG A 28 -11.76 9.38 10.83
C ARG A 28 -10.72 8.28 10.91
N PHE A 29 -9.61 8.43 10.19
CA PHE A 29 -8.51 7.45 10.21
C PHE A 29 -7.92 7.30 11.60
N PHE A 30 -7.54 8.42 12.23
CA PHE A 30 -6.94 8.42 13.57
C PHE A 30 -7.89 7.87 14.64
N SER A 31 -9.19 8.20 14.54
CA SER A 31 -10.21 7.66 15.44
C SER A 31 -10.35 6.14 15.29
N ASN A 32 -10.48 5.64 14.05
CA ASN A 32 -10.65 4.22 13.76
C ASN A 32 -9.44 3.38 14.23
N HIS A 33 -8.25 3.96 14.24
CA HIS A 33 -7.03 3.29 14.68
C HIS A 33 -6.68 3.52 16.15
N GLY A 34 -7.55 4.20 16.92
CA GLY A 34 -7.32 4.52 18.32
C GLY A 34 -6.13 5.46 18.58
N LEU A 35 -5.68 6.18 17.56
CA LEU A 35 -4.51 7.07 17.64
C LEU A 35 -4.81 8.39 18.33
N LEU A 36 -6.09 8.75 18.50
CA LEU A 36 -6.56 9.92 19.25
C LEU A 36 -6.77 9.62 20.75
N SER A 37 -6.71 8.35 21.14
CA SER A 37 -6.91 7.94 22.54
C SER A 37 -5.58 7.80 23.27
N VAL A 38 -5.53 8.28 24.51
CA VAL A 38 -4.40 8.09 25.42
C VAL A 38 -4.58 6.82 26.26
N LYS A 39 -5.84 6.48 26.57
CA LYS A 39 -6.23 5.30 27.34
C LYS A 39 -6.98 4.32 26.44
N ASP A 40 -7.04 3.06 26.85
CA ASP A 40 -7.81 2.00 26.20
C ASP A 40 -7.49 1.85 24.71
N ARG A 41 -6.20 1.95 24.37
CA ARG A 41 -5.73 1.76 22.99
C ARG A 41 -5.93 0.31 22.56
N PRO A 42 -6.34 0.07 21.30
CA PRO A 42 -6.44 -1.28 20.77
C PRO A 42 -5.07 -1.98 20.84
N GLN A 43 -5.08 -3.25 21.25
CA GLN A 43 -3.89 -4.09 21.21
C GLN A 43 -3.56 -4.43 19.76
N TRP A 44 -2.46 -3.91 19.26
CA TRP A 44 -1.96 -4.26 17.94
C TRP A 44 -1.44 -5.70 17.93
N ARG A 45 -1.68 -6.39 16.83
CA ARG A 45 -1.27 -7.78 16.65
C ARG A 45 -0.71 -7.96 15.25
N VAL A 46 0.17 -8.93 15.10
CA VAL A 46 0.72 -9.36 13.79
C VAL A 46 0.40 -10.85 13.61
N VAL A 47 0.42 -11.29 12.36
CA VAL A 47 0.27 -12.72 12.07
C VAL A 47 1.57 -13.42 12.43
N GLU A 48 1.50 -14.43 13.29
CA GLU A 48 2.65 -15.26 13.64
C GLU A 48 3.23 -15.93 12.37
N GLY A 49 4.53 -15.87 12.18
CA GLY A 49 5.20 -16.33 10.96
C GLY A 49 5.12 -15.35 9.77
N GLY A 50 4.41 -14.21 9.94
CA GLY A 50 4.25 -13.18 8.92
C GLY A 50 3.00 -13.33 8.06
N SER A 51 2.69 -12.31 7.29
CA SER A 51 1.44 -12.23 6.50
C SER A 51 1.28 -13.33 5.46
N ARG A 52 2.35 -13.98 5.02
CA ARG A 52 2.29 -15.12 4.09
C ARG A 52 1.52 -16.32 4.64
N GLU A 53 1.42 -16.46 5.97
CA GLU A 53 0.78 -17.60 6.62
C GLU A 53 -0.72 -17.70 6.30
N TYR A 54 -1.39 -16.58 6.04
CA TYR A 54 -2.80 -16.62 5.64
C TYR A 54 -3.03 -16.91 4.16
N LEU A 55 -1.99 -16.90 3.30
CA LEU A 55 -2.17 -17.14 1.87
C LEU A 55 -2.64 -18.56 1.58
N ALA A 56 -2.05 -19.56 2.21
CA ALA A 56 -2.43 -20.94 1.99
C ALA A 56 -3.88 -21.24 2.42
N PRO A 57 -4.35 -20.86 3.62
CA PRO A 57 -5.75 -21.01 4.00
C PRO A 57 -6.72 -20.24 3.08
N LEU A 58 -6.39 -19.03 2.70
CA LEU A 58 -7.25 -18.21 1.82
C LEU A 58 -7.39 -18.79 0.43
N THR A 59 -6.33 -19.38 -0.10
CA THR A 59 -6.33 -19.90 -1.48
C THR A 59 -6.68 -21.39 -1.57
N GLN A 60 -6.85 -22.09 -0.46
CA GLN A 60 -7.02 -23.55 -0.39
C GLN A 60 -8.07 -24.07 -1.37
N ARG A 61 -9.23 -23.40 -1.49
CA ARG A 61 -10.35 -23.85 -2.32
C ARG A 61 -10.10 -23.71 -3.83
N PHE A 62 -9.16 -22.85 -4.23
CA PHE A 62 -8.86 -22.55 -5.64
C PHE A 62 -7.35 -22.55 -5.94
N SER A 63 -6.55 -23.18 -5.07
CA SER A 63 -5.08 -23.22 -5.20
C SER A 63 -4.60 -23.80 -6.55
N ASN A 64 -5.34 -24.75 -7.10
CA ASN A 64 -5.06 -25.34 -8.41
C ASN A 64 -5.33 -24.40 -9.60
N THR A 65 -6.05 -23.30 -9.40
CA THR A 65 -6.33 -22.27 -10.41
C THR A 65 -5.40 -21.07 -10.32
N VAL A 66 -4.67 -20.92 -9.19
CA VAL A 66 -3.69 -19.85 -9.04
C VAL A 66 -2.55 -20.03 -10.04
N ARG A 67 -2.27 -18.99 -10.81
CA ARG A 67 -1.17 -18.95 -11.78
C ARG A 67 -0.24 -17.81 -11.43
N THR A 68 0.96 -18.14 -11.00
CA THR A 68 2.05 -17.19 -10.79
C THR A 68 2.89 -17.00 -12.05
N ARG A 69 3.68 -15.93 -12.12
CA ARG A 69 4.53 -15.60 -13.29
C ARG A 69 3.74 -15.42 -14.60
N MET A 70 2.48 -15.02 -14.45
CA MET A 70 1.56 -14.73 -15.55
C MET A 70 1.23 -13.25 -15.55
N ARG A 71 2.19 -12.42 -15.98
CA ARG A 71 2.00 -10.97 -16.04
C ARG A 71 1.00 -10.64 -17.16
N VAL A 72 -0.06 -9.93 -16.78
CA VAL A 72 -1.04 -9.39 -17.72
C VAL A 72 -0.42 -8.18 -18.43
N ASP A 73 -0.54 -8.19 -19.75
CA ASP A 73 -0.13 -7.08 -20.62
C ASP A 73 -1.32 -6.18 -20.93
N LYS A 74 -2.42 -6.78 -21.41
CA LYS A 74 -3.60 -6.02 -21.82
C LYS A 74 -4.89 -6.77 -21.54
N ILE A 75 -5.94 -6.00 -21.25
CA ILE A 75 -7.32 -6.45 -21.05
C ILE A 75 -8.20 -5.71 -22.05
N LEU A 76 -8.99 -6.44 -22.83
CA LEU A 76 -9.90 -5.92 -23.85
C LEU A 76 -11.31 -6.44 -23.59
N ARG A 77 -12.30 -5.58 -23.75
CA ARG A 77 -13.72 -5.87 -23.53
C ARG A 77 -14.53 -5.66 -24.83
N PRO A 78 -14.36 -6.50 -25.84
CA PRO A 78 -15.07 -6.32 -27.09
C PRO A 78 -16.59 -6.50 -26.88
N PRO A 79 -17.44 -5.62 -27.44
CA PRO A 79 -18.89 -5.70 -27.23
C PRO A 79 -19.48 -7.06 -27.60
N GLY A 80 -20.27 -7.64 -26.69
CA GLY A 80 -20.96 -8.93 -26.91
C GLY A 80 -20.04 -10.15 -26.95
N LYS A 81 -18.79 -10.01 -26.49
CA LYS A 81 -17.81 -11.14 -26.42
C LYS A 81 -17.24 -11.23 -25.01
N PRO A 82 -16.65 -12.37 -24.65
CA PRO A 82 -15.87 -12.50 -23.41
C PRO A 82 -14.73 -11.48 -23.31
N VAL A 83 -14.31 -11.21 -22.08
CA VAL A 83 -13.16 -10.35 -21.80
C VAL A 83 -11.89 -11.07 -22.21
N LEU A 84 -11.10 -10.47 -23.07
CA LEU A 84 -9.83 -11.01 -23.53
C LEU A 84 -8.68 -10.49 -22.65
N VAL A 85 -7.96 -11.40 -22.02
CA VAL A 85 -6.75 -11.10 -21.24
C VAL A 85 -5.53 -11.58 -22.02
N GLN A 86 -4.65 -10.64 -22.32
CA GLN A 86 -3.36 -10.89 -22.99
C GLN A 86 -2.23 -10.85 -21.96
N PHE A 87 -1.30 -11.79 -22.05
CA PHE A 87 -0.16 -11.91 -21.16
C PHE A 87 1.14 -11.56 -21.89
N THR A 88 2.13 -11.08 -21.15
CA THR A 88 3.43 -10.66 -21.70
C THR A 88 4.20 -11.78 -22.41
N ASN A 89 3.86 -13.03 -22.17
CA ASN A 89 4.44 -14.20 -22.87
C ASN A 89 3.71 -14.57 -24.17
N GLY A 90 2.77 -13.73 -24.62
CA GLY A 90 2.00 -13.95 -25.84
C GLY A 90 0.75 -14.83 -25.68
N LEU A 91 0.54 -15.45 -24.50
CA LEU A 91 -0.68 -16.21 -24.22
C LEU A 91 -1.87 -15.26 -24.16
N GLN A 92 -3.03 -15.75 -24.60
CA GLN A 92 -4.32 -15.06 -24.49
C GLN A 92 -5.35 -16.01 -23.88
N ARG A 93 -6.26 -15.46 -23.07
CA ARG A 93 -7.38 -16.20 -22.49
C ARG A 93 -8.63 -15.34 -22.45
N GLU A 94 -9.76 -15.97 -22.62
CA GLU A 94 -11.08 -15.38 -22.51
C GLU A 94 -11.69 -15.73 -21.16
N PHE A 95 -12.42 -14.75 -20.59
CA PHE A 95 -13.14 -14.87 -19.31
C PHE A 95 -14.49 -14.17 -19.43
N ASP A 96 -15.48 -14.68 -18.72
CA ASP A 96 -16.80 -14.03 -18.64
C ASP A 96 -16.69 -12.69 -17.91
N GLU A 97 -15.91 -12.66 -16.81
CA GLU A 97 -15.67 -11.48 -16.01
C GLU A 97 -14.21 -11.42 -15.52
N VAL A 98 -13.70 -10.22 -15.29
CA VAL A 98 -12.35 -9.97 -14.77
C VAL A 98 -12.39 -8.97 -13.63
N VAL A 99 -11.77 -9.31 -12.50
CA VAL A 99 -11.52 -8.40 -11.39
C VAL A 99 -10.04 -8.01 -11.40
N ILE A 100 -9.77 -6.71 -11.52
CA ILE A 100 -8.41 -6.16 -11.47
C ILE A 100 -8.13 -5.70 -10.04
N ALA A 101 -7.25 -6.41 -9.33
CA ALA A 101 -6.88 -6.13 -7.94
C ALA A 101 -5.43 -5.64 -7.84
N THR A 102 -5.08 -4.62 -8.63
CA THR A 102 -3.78 -3.96 -8.65
C THR A 102 -3.91 -2.49 -8.22
N HIS A 103 -2.81 -1.76 -8.21
CA HIS A 103 -2.87 -0.30 -8.13
C HIS A 103 -3.64 0.28 -9.33
N SER A 104 -4.25 1.46 -9.15
CA SER A 104 -5.10 2.04 -10.19
C SER A 104 -4.32 2.45 -11.45
N ASN A 105 -3.07 2.91 -11.31
CA ASN A 105 -2.19 3.20 -12.43
C ASN A 105 -1.85 1.93 -13.24
N ASP A 106 -1.58 0.80 -12.55
CA ASP A 106 -1.35 -0.48 -13.20
C ASP A 106 -2.62 -0.98 -13.89
N ALA A 107 -3.78 -0.88 -13.20
CA ALA A 107 -5.07 -1.22 -13.78
C ALA A 107 -5.32 -0.42 -15.07
N LEU A 108 -5.11 0.90 -15.03
CA LEU A 108 -5.29 1.75 -16.19
C LEU A 108 -4.34 1.40 -17.33
N SER A 109 -3.09 1.04 -17.03
CA SER A 109 -2.11 0.63 -18.05
C SER A 109 -2.47 -0.66 -18.76
N MET A 110 -3.14 -1.58 -18.06
CA MET A 110 -3.60 -2.85 -18.61
C MET A 110 -4.90 -2.73 -19.43
N LEU A 111 -5.74 -1.73 -19.16
CA LEU A 111 -7.00 -1.53 -19.90
C LEU A 111 -6.73 -1.00 -21.31
N GLY A 112 -6.80 -1.87 -22.32
CA GLY A 112 -6.54 -1.50 -23.71
C GLY A 112 -7.70 -0.75 -24.39
N ASP A 113 -8.89 -0.79 -23.80
CA ASP A 113 -10.12 -0.15 -24.25
C ASP A 113 -10.73 0.77 -23.17
N SER A 114 -9.88 1.38 -22.35
CA SER A 114 -10.32 2.26 -21.26
C SER A 114 -11.17 3.42 -21.75
N THR A 115 -12.31 3.63 -21.09
CA THR A 115 -13.18 4.78 -21.30
C THR A 115 -12.59 6.05 -20.71
N ASP A 116 -13.10 7.20 -21.10
CA ASP A 116 -12.64 8.49 -20.55
C ASP A 116 -12.97 8.63 -19.06
N SER A 117 -14.07 8.03 -18.60
CA SER A 117 -14.42 7.95 -17.19
C SER A 117 -13.41 7.12 -16.40
N GLU A 118 -13.03 5.95 -16.91
CA GLU A 118 -12.00 5.09 -16.28
C GLU A 118 -10.65 5.79 -16.24
N LYS A 119 -10.22 6.44 -17.30
CA LYS A 119 -9.00 7.26 -17.34
C LYS A 119 -9.02 8.35 -16.28
N SER A 120 -10.14 9.08 -16.19
CA SER A 120 -10.31 10.15 -15.22
C SER A 120 -10.25 9.67 -13.78
N VAL A 121 -10.98 8.59 -13.45
CA VAL A 121 -11.08 8.08 -12.07
C VAL A 121 -9.80 7.36 -11.65
N LEU A 122 -9.31 6.41 -12.46
CA LEU A 122 -8.12 5.63 -12.11
C LEU A 122 -6.84 6.48 -12.15
N GLY A 123 -6.77 7.45 -13.05
CA GLY A 123 -5.64 8.37 -13.16
C GLY A 123 -5.62 9.46 -12.08
N ALA A 124 -6.73 9.69 -11.36
CA ALA A 124 -6.79 10.67 -10.29
C ALA A 124 -6.06 10.24 -9.00
N LEU A 125 -5.66 8.97 -8.89
CA LEU A 125 -4.91 8.44 -7.74
C LEU A 125 -3.40 8.52 -8.04
N PRO A 126 -2.67 9.50 -7.51
CA PRO A 126 -1.23 9.62 -7.75
C PRO A 126 -0.46 8.57 -6.95
N TYR A 127 0.51 7.94 -7.58
CA TYR A 127 1.47 7.04 -6.94
C TYR A 127 2.85 7.68 -6.98
N ARG A 128 3.62 7.48 -5.91
CA ARG A 128 5.00 7.94 -5.79
C ARG A 128 5.89 6.79 -5.37
N ASP A 129 7.10 6.77 -5.88
CA ASP A 129 8.12 5.82 -5.46
C ASP A 129 8.51 6.11 -4.00
N ASN A 130 8.64 5.05 -3.22
CA ASN A 130 9.08 5.10 -1.84
C ASN A 130 10.34 4.24 -1.69
N GLU A 131 11.47 4.87 -1.43
CA GLU A 131 12.72 4.15 -1.23
C GLU A 131 12.71 3.47 0.14
N VAL A 132 12.86 2.14 0.13
CA VAL A 132 12.88 1.31 1.34
C VAL A 132 14.17 0.52 1.37
N ILE A 133 14.94 0.64 2.47
CA ILE A 133 16.20 -0.05 2.67
C ILE A 133 16.07 -1.01 3.85
N LEU A 134 16.24 -2.30 3.60
CA LEU A 134 16.35 -3.30 4.66
C LEU A 134 17.81 -3.35 5.16
N HIS A 135 18.00 -3.12 6.46
CA HIS A 135 19.34 -3.07 7.06
C HIS A 135 19.31 -3.54 8.53
N THR A 136 20.51 -3.72 9.09
CA THR A 136 20.71 -4.08 10.51
C THR A 136 21.39 -2.95 11.31
N ASP A 137 21.51 -1.76 10.73
CA ASP A 137 22.21 -0.62 11.34
C ASP A 137 21.33 0.07 12.41
N THR A 138 21.66 -0.15 13.67
CA THR A 138 20.94 0.42 14.82
C THR A 138 21.25 1.91 15.06
N ARG A 139 22.22 2.52 14.37
CA ARG A 139 22.54 3.95 14.49
C ARG A 139 21.43 4.87 14.01
N LEU A 140 20.48 4.34 13.24
CA LEU A 140 19.28 5.05 12.80
C LEU A 140 18.16 5.08 13.85
N LEU A 141 18.26 4.25 14.88
CA LEU A 141 17.36 4.24 16.03
C LEU A 141 17.76 5.32 17.06
N PRO A 142 16.88 5.68 18.00
CA PRO A 142 17.21 6.59 19.10
C PRO A 142 18.43 6.11 19.88
N LYS A 143 19.29 7.05 20.35
CA LYS A 143 20.49 6.72 21.15
C LYS A 143 20.15 5.94 22.42
N THR A 144 19.01 6.26 23.05
CA THR A 144 18.52 5.59 24.26
C THR A 144 17.67 4.40 23.86
N GLN A 145 18.09 3.20 24.17
CA GLN A 145 17.38 1.95 23.81
C GLN A 145 15.94 1.91 24.38
N ARG A 146 15.71 2.51 25.56
CA ARG A 146 14.35 2.63 26.14
C ARG A 146 13.38 3.48 25.32
N ALA A 147 13.90 4.28 24.39
CA ALA A 147 13.10 5.10 23.48
C ALA A 147 12.83 4.41 22.14
N TRP A 148 13.32 3.17 21.95
CA TRP A 148 13.03 2.41 20.75
C TRP A 148 11.56 2.02 20.72
N SER A 149 10.96 2.21 19.56
CA SER A 149 9.60 1.74 19.27
C SER A 149 9.58 1.05 17.91
N SER A 150 8.47 0.40 17.57
CA SER A 150 8.30 -0.20 16.25
C SER A 150 8.47 0.81 15.12
N TRP A 151 8.02 2.05 15.33
CA TRP A 151 8.16 3.16 14.40
C TRP A 151 9.00 4.26 15.03
N ASN A 152 10.19 4.52 14.49
CA ASN A 152 11.10 5.57 14.94
C ASN A 152 11.19 6.65 13.87
N TYR A 153 10.56 7.77 14.14
CA TYR A 153 10.46 8.89 13.23
C TYR A 153 11.58 9.91 13.48
N ARG A 154 12.33 10.25 12.44
CA ARG A 154 13.42 11.20 12.51
C ARG A 154 13.20 12.38 11.56
N LEU A 155 13.15 13.56 12.13
CA LEU A 155 13.17 14.83 11.40
C LEU A 155 14.62 15.30 11.23
N LYS A 156 15.02 15.58 10.01
CA LYS A 156 16.27 16.31 9.75
C LYS A 156 15.94 17.80 9.65
N PRO A 157 16.56 18.67 10.45
CA PRO A 157 16.39 20.12 10.30
C PRO A 157 16.71 20.56 8.86
N GLY A 158 15.81 21.33 8.24
CA GLY A 158 15.99 21.90 6.90
C GLY A 158 15.74 20.96 5.72
N SER A 159 15.36 19.68 5.93
CA SER A 159 15.18 18.75 4.79
C SER A 159 13.75 18.67 4.26
N GLY A 160 12.76 19.19 4.99
CA GLY A 160 11.33 19.04 4.62
C GLY A 160 10.83 17.57 4.60
N ARG A 161 11.74 16.61 4.69
CA ARG A 161 11.47 15.17 4.67
C ARG A 161 11.80 14.51 5.99
N ALA A 162 10.98 13.56 6.34
CA ALA A 162 11.19 12.69 7.46
C ALA A 162 11.66 11.31 7.00
N THR A 163 12.41 10.65 7.88
CA THR A 163 12.73 9.22 7.71
C THR A 163 12.03 8.43 8.80
N VAL A 164 11.42 7.31 8.44
CA VAL A 164 10.85 6.37 9.40
C VAL A 164 11.73 5.12 9.42
N THR A 165 12.24 4.77 10.60
CA THR A 165 12.97 3.52 10.80
C THR A 165 12.09 2.55 11.56
N TYR A 166 11.69 1.47 10.90
CA TYR A 166 10.93 0.38 11.48
C TYR A 166 11.87 -0.55 12.24
N ASN A 167 11.59 -0.79 13.51
CA ASN A 167 12.28 -1.83 14.26
C ASN A 167 11.44 -3.10 14.25
N MET A 168 11.77 -3.99 13.33
CA MET A 168 11.02 -5.23 13.11
C MET A 168 11.11 -6.21 14.30
N SER A 169 12.05 -6.00 15.23
CA SER A 169 12.13 -6.82 16.45
C SER A 169 11.08 -6.45 17.52
N ILE A 170 10.37 -5.33 17.33
CA ILE A 170 9.34 -4.82 18.25
C ILE A 170 7.94 -4.90 17.61
N LEU A 171 7.88 -5.15 16.31
CA LEU A 171 6.63 -5.33 15.55
C LEU A 171 5.94 -6.65 15.86
#